data_54f657613c330783f5c90f2ff1b5255e
#
_entry.id   54f657613c330783f5c90f2ff1b5255e
#
_cell.length_a   1.000
_cell.length_b   1.000
_cell.length_c   1.000
_cell.angle_alpha   90.00
_cell.angle_beta   90.00
_cell.angle_gamma   90.00
#
_symmetry.space_group_name_H-M   'P 1'
#
loop_
_entity.id
_entity.type
_entity.pdbx_description
1 polymer ?
#
loop_
_entity_poly.entity_id
_entity_poly.type
_entity_poly.pdbx_seq_one_letter_code
_entity_poly.pdbx_strand_id
1 'polypeptide(L)'
;MTHAPLAAGRRHTVRCLPDGRVVAVGADGAGECRVSQWRGVVSVAAGSVHVAANTGRSHTLGLRSDGTVLACGWNAQGQCDVRDWRDVVAVAAGWRFSAGLRIDGTLVTTGRD
;
A
#
# COMPACT_ATOMS: atom_id res chain seq x y z
N MET A 1 -12.40 8.81 11.39
CA MET A 1 -11.19 8.90 10.56
C MET A 1 -11.52 8.70 9.10
N THR A 2 -10.92 9.46 8.23
CA THR A 2 -11.17 9.39 6.79
C THR A 2 -10.32 8.30 6.16
N HIS A 3 -10.95 7.45 5.37
CA HIS A 3 -10.25 6.44 4.58
C HIS A 3 -9.98 6.96 3.17
N ALA A 4 -8.97 6.39 2.52
CA ALA A 4 -8.61 6.71 1.15
C ALA A 4 -9.04 5.54 0.25
N PRO A 5 -10.22 5.63 -0.39
CA PRO A 5 -10.69 4.53 -1.24
C PRO A 5 -9.98 4.47 -2.59
N LEU A 6 -9.24 5.52 -2.93
CA LEU A 6 -8.53 5.64 -4.20
C LEU A 6 -7.13 6.15 -3.95
N ALA A 7 -6.15 5.54 -4.58
CA ALA A 7 -4.78 5.99 -4.52
C ALA A 7 -4.14 5.86 -5.89
N ALA A 8 -3.35 6.84 -6.27
CA ALA A 8 -2.63 6.84 -7.54
C ALA A 8 -1.15 7.03 -7.26
N GLY A 9 -0.37 6.06 -7.69
CA GLY A 9 1.06 6.20 -7.77
C GLY A 9 1.46 6.76 -9.13
N ARG A 10 2.74 6.80 -9.41
CA ARG A 10 3.20 7.31 -10.70
C ARG A 10 2.82 6.40 -11.84
N ARG A 11 2.73 5.09 -11.60
CA ARG A 11 2.56 4.11 -12.65
C ARG A 11 1.35 3.20 -12.50
N HIS A 12 0.62 3.30 -11.39
CA HIS A 12 -0.57 2.49 -11.19
C HIS A 12 -1.58 3.22 -10.32
N THR A 13 -2.82 2.79 -10.42
CA THR A 13 -3.94 3.36 -9.66
C THR A 13 -4.68 2.21 -8.99
N VAL A 14 -5.04 2.39 -7.74
CA VAL A 14 -5.67 1.38 -6.90
C VAL A 14 -6.96 1.94 -6.32
N ARG A 15 -8.01 1.14 -6.32
CA ARG A 15 -9.30 1.52 -5.74
C ARG A 15 -9.82 0.38 -4.86
N CYS A 16 -10.24 0.69 -3.64
CA CYS A 16 -11.00 -0.27 -2.86
C CYS A 16 -12.50 -0.06 -3.04
N LEU A 17 -13.21 -1.17 -3.14
CA LEU A 17 -14.65 -1.17 -3.37
C LEU A 17 -15.38 -1.20 -2.02
N PRO A 18 -16.68 -0.80 -2.00
CA PRO A 18 -17.43 -0.78 -0.74
C PRO A 18 -17.50 -2.13 -0.02
N ASP A 19 -17.34 -3.24 -0.75
CA ASP A 19 -17.37 -4.58 -0.16
C ASP A 19 -15.98 -5.07 0.31
N GLY A 20 -14.95 -4.21 0.25
CA GLY A 20 -13.62 -4.54 0.72
C GLY A 20 -12.70 -5.19 -0.29
N ARG A 21 -13.18 -5.42 -1.53
CA ARG A 21 -12.30 -5.88 -2.61
C ARG A 21 -11.50 -4.72 -3.17
N VAL A 22 -10.43 -5.03 -3.88
CA VAL A 22 -9.55 -4.02 -4.46
C VAL A 22 -9.34 -4.30 -5.94
N VAL A 23 -9.35 -3.24 -6.73
CA VAL A 23 -8.99 -3.31 -8.15
C VAL A 23 -7.83 -2.38 -8.40
N ALA A 24 -6.96 -2.75 -9.33
CA ALA A 24 -5.78 -1.97 -9.66
C ALA A 24 -5.54 -2.02 -11.16
N VAL A 25 -5.08 -0.90 -11.72
CA VAL A 25 -4.74 -0.79 -13.13
C VAL A 25 -3.41 -0.07 -13.27
N GLY A 26 -2.67 -0.40 -14.33
CA GLY A 26 -1.40 0.25 -14.64
C GLY A 26 -0.26 -0.73 -14.66
N ALA A 27 0.95 -0.24 -14.36
CA ALA A 27 2.15 -1.04 -14.37
C ALA A 27 2.10 -2.14 -13.31
N ASP A 28 2.49 -3.35 -13.67
CA ASP A 28 2.45 -4.53 -12.80
C ASP A 28 3.76 -5.33 -12.89
N GLY A 29 4.85 -4.68 -13.27
CA GLY A 29 6.13 -5.35 -13.45
C GLY A 29 6.71 -5.95 -12.17
N ALA A 30 6.34 -5.41 -11.00
CA ALA A 30 6.75 -5.93 -9.70
C ALA A 30 5.60 -6.59 -8.93
N GLY A 31 4.42 -6.73 -9.53
CA GLY A 31 3.24 -7.27 -8.86
C GLY A 31 2.41 -6.23 -8.14
N GLU A 32 2.55 -4.94 -8.47
CA GLU A 32 1.85 -3.83 -7.81
C GLU A 32 0.33 -3.92 -7.93
N CYS A 33 -0.17 -4.58 -8.98
CA CYS A 33 -1.60 -4.71 -9.23
C CYS A 33 -2.17 -6.08 -8.82
N ARG A 34 -1.42 -6.88 -8.07
CA ARG A 34 -1.84 -8.24 -7.66
C ARG A 34 -2.68 -8.20 -6.39
N VAL A 35 -3.86 -7.63 -6.50
CA VAL A 35 -4.73 -7.35 -5.35
C VAL A 35 -6.03 -8.15 -5.40
N SER A 36 -6.18 -9.08 -6.35
CA SER A 36 -7.44 -9.79 -6.58
C SER A 36 -7.89 -10.66 -5.40
N GLN A 37 -6.96 -11.09 -4.55
CA GLN A 37 -7.27 -11.90 -3.37
C GLN A 37 -7.51 -11.08 -2.11
N TRP A 38 -7.34 -9.76 -2.18
CA TRP A 38 -7.50 -8.90 -1.03
C TRP A 38 -8.97 -8.76 -0.64
N ARG A 39 -9.24 -8.77 0.65
CA ARG A 39 -10.59 -8.64 1.21
C ARG A 39 -10.54 -7.77 2.46
N GLY A 40 -11.66 -7.16 2.81
CA GLY A 40 -11.78 -6.35 4.02
C GLY A 40 -11.02 -5.03 3.98
N VAL A 41 -10.63 -4.57 2.80
CA VAL A 41 -9.83 -3.36 2.65
C VAL A 41 -10.74 -2.14 2.70
N VAL A 42 -10.33 -1.12 3.48
CA VAL A 42 -11.07 0.12 3.65
C VAL A 42 -10.28 1.34 3.18
N SER A 43 -8.98 1.19 2.95
CA SER A 43 -8.13 2.29 2.48
C SER A 43 -6.95 1.72 1.72
N VAL A 44 -6.46 2.45 0.73
CA VAL A 44 -5.36 2.00 -0.13
C VAL A 44 -4.30 3.10 -0.24
N ALA A 45 -3.07 2.67 -0.54
CA ALA A 45 -1.97 3.57 -0.87
C ALA A 45 -1.14 2.96 -1.98
N ALA A 46 -0.62 3.80 -2.86
CA ALA A 46 0.20 3.39 -3.99
C ALA A 46 1.56 4.07 -3.88
N GLY A 47 2.62 3.28 -3.98
CA GLY A 47 3.98 3.80 -3.90
C GLY A 47 4.36 4.60 -5.14
N SER A 48 5.22 5.58 -4.96
CA SER A 48 5.75 6.40 -6.04
C SER A 48 7.01 5.79 -6.62
N VAL A 49 7.23 5.98 -7.91
CA VAL A 49 8.46 5.56 -8.59
C VAL A 49 9.37 6.77 -8.70
N HIS A 50 10.62 6.62 -8.26
CA HIS A 50 11.60 7.70 -8.38
C HIS A 50 12.13 7.76 -9.81
N VAL A 51 12.06 8.93 -10.43
CA VAL A 51 12.38 9.10 -11.85
C VAL A 51 13.85 8.78 -12.15
N ALA A 52 14.77 9.26 -11.32
CA ALA A 52 16.20 9.09 -11.55
C ALA A 52 16.66 7.64 -11.39
N ALA A 53 15.97 6.86 -10.57
CA ALA A 53 16.26 5.43 -10.37
C ALA A 53 15.14 4.58 -10.97
N ASN A 54 14.56 5.02 -12.04
CA ASN A 54 13.33 4.47 -12.60
C ASN A 54 13.48 3.00 -12.96
N THR A 55 12.99 2.13 -12.10
CA THR A 55 12.92 0.71 -12.33
C THR A 55 11.57 0.30 -12.96
N GLY A 56 10.64 1.23 -13.03
CA GLY A 56 9.25 0.93 -13.41
C GLY A 56 8.50 0.10 -12.37
N ARG A 57 9.02 0.02 -11.14
CA ARG A 57 8.47 -0.83 -10.07
C ARG A 57 7.97 0.00 -8.91
N SER A 58 6.92 -0.48 -8.28
CA SER A 58 6.29 0.20 -7.17
C SER A 58 5.63 -0.83 -6.26
N HIS A 59 4.96 -0.38 -5.20
CA HIS A 59 4.22 -1.27 -4.31
C HIS A 59 2.87 -0.68 -3.98
N THR A 60 1.98 -1.51 -3.45
CA THR A 60 0.61 -1.17 -3.13
C THR A 60 0.30 -1.64 -1.72
N LEU A 61 -0.36 -0.80 -0.94
CA LEU A 61 -0.80 -1.13 0.41
C LEU A 61 -2.32 -1.11 0.49
N GLY A 62 -2.86 -2.04 1.27
CA GLY A 62 -4.27 -2.04 1.62
C GLY A 62 -4.44 -2.13 3.12
N LEU A 63 -5.14 -1.17 3.71
CA LEU A 63 -5.50 -1.18 5.12
C LEU A 63 -6.81 -1.91 5.29
N ARG A 64 -6.84 -2.92 6.14
CA ARG A 64 -8.07 -3.66 6.45
C ARG A 64 -8.79 -3.05 7.64
N SER A 65 -10.08 -3.30 7.72
CA SER A 65 -10.93 -2.78 8.79
C SER A 65 -10.50 -3.25 10.18
N ASP A 66 -9.77 -4.37 10.27
CA ASP A 66 -9.28 -4.91 11.55
C ASP A 66 -7.93 -4.31 11.98
N GLY A 67 -7.40 -3.33 11.25
CA GLY A 67 -6.15 -2.68 11.59
C GLY A 67 -4.90 -3.38 11.05
N THR A 68 -5.06 -4.44 10.27
CA THR A 68 -3.93 -5.11 9.61
C THR A 68 -3.71 -4.52 8.22
N VAL A 69 -2.56 -4.77 7.63
CA VAL A 69 -2.17 -4.17 6.35
C VAL A 69 -1.72 -5.28 5.40
N LEU A 70 -2.17 -5.17 4.16
CA LEU A 70 -1.73 -6.02 3.05
C LEU A 70 -0.81 -5.23 2.14
N ALA A 71 0.13 -5.91 1.51
CA ALA A 71 1.04 -5.25 0.58
C ALA A 71 1.38 -6.19 -0.56
N CYS A 72 1.60 -5.60 -1.74
CA CYS A 72 2.13 -6.34 -2.89
C CYS A 72 2.99 -5.42 -3.73
N GLY A 73 3.82 -6.01 -4.57
CA GLY A 73 4.66 -5.29 -5.51
C GLY A 73 6.13 -5.36 -5.15
N TRP A 74 6.86 -4.28 -5.47
CA TRP A 74 8.30 -4.24 -5.29
C TRP A 74 8.66 -4.23 -3.80
N ASN A 75 9.52 -5.17 -3.40
CA ASN A 75 9.89 -5.36 -1.99
C ASN A 75 11.41 -5.42 -1.79
N ALA A 76 12.19 -4.85 -2.71
CA ALA A 76 13.64 -4.92 -2.65
C ALA A 76 14.21 -4.24 -1.39
N GLN A 77 13.48 -3.27 -0.82
CA GLN A 77 13.90 -2.55 0.38
C GLN A 77 13.05 -2.94 1.62
N GLY A 78 12.21 -3.97 1.50
CA GLY A 78 11.33 -4.39 2.58
C GLY A 78 10.02 -3.59 2.65
N GLN A 79 9.65 -2.86 1.60
CA GLN A 79 8.46 -1.99 1.62
C GLN A 79 7.15 -2.77 1.81
N CYS A 80 7.14 -4.07 1.51
CA CYS A 80 5.95 -4.92 1.66
C CYS A 80 5.96 -5.73 2.96
N ASP A 81 6.91 -5.51 3.86
CA ASP A 81 7.04 -6.29 5.10
C ASP A 81 6.14 -5.71 6.20
N VAL A 82 4.83 -5.84 6.01
CA VAL A 82 3.82 -5.20 6.86
C VAL A 82 2.94 -6.22 7.60
N ARG A 83 3.23 -7.51 7.48
CA ARG A 83 2.34 -8.56 8.01
C ARG A 83 2.16 -8.51 9.52
N ASP A 84 3.13 -7.96 10.26
CA ASP A 84 3.08 -7.88 11.72
C ASP A 84 2.48 -6.58 12.23
N TRP A 85 2.07 -5.70 11.34
CA TRP A 85 1.44 -4.44 11.73
C TRP A 85 0.05 -4.67 12.30
N ARG A 86 -0.27 -3.98 13.39
CA ARG A 86 -1.57 -4.09 14.08
C ARG A 86 -2.04 -2.69 14.49
N ASP A 87 -3.32 -2.54 14.67
CA ASP A 87 -3.96 -1.31 15.15
C ASP A 87 -3.71 -0.12 14.24
N VAL A 88 -3.51 -0.37 12.95
CA VAL A 88 -3.23 0.69 11.97
C VAL A 88 -4.54 1.33 11.55
N VAL A 89 -4.57 2.65 11.49
CA VAL A 89 -5.75 3.42 11.10
C VAL A 89 -5.52 4.26 9.84
N ALA A 90 -4.28 4.37 9.37
CA ALA A 90 -3.96 5.05 8.12
C ALA A 90 -2.65 4.51 7.57
N VAL A 91 -2.52 4.48 6.26
CA VAL A 91 -1.30 4.01 5.58
C VAL A 91 -0.86 5.02 4.54
N ALA A 92 0.45 5.04 4.29
CA ALA A 92 1.04 5.84 3.23
C ALA A 92 2.18 5.04 2.61
N ALA A 93 2.38 5.22 1.32
CA ALA A 93 3.45 4.54 0.60
C ALA A 93 4.34 5.58 -0.09
N GLY A 94 5.63 5.51 0.20
CA GLY A 94 6.64 6.28 -0.50
C GLY A 94 7.29 5.46 -1.60
N TRP A 95 8.44 5.92 -2.06
CA TRP A 95 9.15 5.23 -3.12
C TRP A 95 9.74 3.89 -2.63
N ARG A 96 10.44 3.88 -1.51
CA ARG A 96 11.13 2.69 -0.99
C ARG A 96 10.66 2.31 0.41
N PHE A 97 9.56 2.85 0.87
CA PHE A 97 9.10 2.59 2.22
C PHE A 97 7.58 2.61 2.29
N SER A 98 7.08 2.04 3.37
CA SER A 98 5.67 2.09 3.74
C SER A 98 5.57 2.59 5.17
N ALA A 99 4.50 3.30 5.48
CA ALA A 99 4.26 3.85 6.79
C ALA A 99 2.81 3.60 7.21
N GLY A 100 2.62 3.32 8.49
CA GLY A 100 1.30 3.17 9.09
C GLY A 100 1.19 4.01 10.34
N LEU A 101 0.04 4.64 10.51
CA LEU A 101 -0.30 5.35 11.75
C LEU A 101 -1.17 4.42 12.58
N ARG A 102 -0.79 4.20 13.82
CA ARG A 102 -1.57 3.38 14.75
C ARG A 102 -2.59 4.22 15.52
N ILE A 103 -3.58 3.54 16.06
CA ILE A 103 -4.66 4.19 16.80
C ILE A 103 -4.16 4.98 18.02
N ASP A 104 -3.02 4.58 18.60
CA ASP A 104 -2.43 5.28 19.75
C ASP A 104 -1.55 6.47 19.34
N GLY A 105 -1.50 6.80 18.05
CA GLY A 105 -0.70 7.92 17.53
C GLY A 105 0.73 7.57 17.17
N THR A 106 1.18 6.33 17.40
CA THR A 106 2.54 5.93 17.03
C THR A 106 2.61 5.56 15.55
N LEU A 107 3.82 5.63 14.99
CA LEU A 107 4.08 5.26 13.60
C LEU A 107 4.80 3.93 13.53
N VAL A 108 4.46 3.13 12.52
CA VAL A 108 5.25 1.98 12.10
C VAL A 108 5.71 2.22 10.67
N THR A 109 6.93 1.83 10.37
CA THR A 109 7.48 1.99 9.02
C THR A 109 8.25 0.75 8.64
N THR A 110 8.34 0.51 7.35
CA THR A 110 9.21 -0.54 6.82
C THR A 110 9.73 -0.10 5.46
N GLY A 111 10.88 -0.65 5.09
CA GLY A 111 11.55 -0.28 3.87
C GLY A 111 12.65 0.73 4.13
N ARG A 112 12.90 1.57 3.14
CA ARG A 112 14.01 2.51 3.18
C ARG A 112 13.54 3.89 2.72
N ASP A 113 13.69 4.84 3.59
CA ASP A 113 13.33 6.23 3.26
C ASP A 113 14.52 7.03 2.70
#